data_6731d755814d330baec3eec6d5c49825
#
_entry.id   6731d755814d330baec3eec6d5c49825
#
_cell.length_a   1.000
_cell.length_b   1.000
_cell.length_c   1.000
_cell.angle_alpha   90.00
_cell.angle_beta   90.00
_cell.angle_gamma   90.00
#
_symmetry.space_group_name_H-M   'P 1'
#
loop_
_entity.id
_entity.type
_entity.pdbx_description
1 polymer ?
#
loop_
_entity_poly.entity_id
_entity_poly.type
_entity_poly.pdbx_seq_one_letter_code
_entity_poly.pdbx_strand_id
1 'polypeptide(L)'
;MQANGMIFWDWNGTLMDDVDFTHSCLNWMLETHGYPQRYDLAAYREIFGFPIEEYYIRAGFNFAKHPYAELAERFMEHYNAGVDACFPSAHAAETLAELSRRGWRQSVLSASRRDYLIEQVAARGLQGYFTELLGLADIYGVSKVQ
;
A
#
# COMPACT_ATOMS: atom_id res chain seq x y z
N MET A 1 -26.06 4.20 23.01
CA MET A 1 -26.09 3.63 21.65
C MET A 1 -25.16 2.43 21.59
N GLN A 2 -25.62 1.35 21.03
CA GLN A 2 -24.84 0.13 20.91
C GLN A 2 -23.92 0.21 19.68
N ALA A 3 -22.64 -0.15 19.85
CA ALA A 3 -21.70 -0.19 18.73
C ALA A 3 -22.02 -1.33 17.77
N ASN A 4 -21.89 -1.09 16.47
CA ASN A 4 -22.18 -2.09 15.44
C ASN A 4 -21.07 -3.13 15.29
N GLY A 5 -19.83 -2.78 15.61
CA GLY A 5 -18.67 -3.64 15.47
C GLY A 5 -17.47 -2.93 14.89
N MET A 6 -16.53 -3.71 14.41
CA MET A 6 -15.27 -3.21 13.88
C MET A 6 -15.17 -3.50 12.39
N ILE A 7 -14.81 -2.48 11.58
CA ILE A 7 -14.49 -2.64 10.15
C ILE A 7 -12.97 -2.53 10.00
N PHE A 8 -12.39 -3.48 9.28
CA PHE A 8 -10.99 -3.42 8.90
C PHE A 8 -10.87 -3.03 7.43
N TRP A 9 -10.16 -1.94 7.19
CA TRP A 9 -9.94 -1.41 5.85
C TRP A 9 -8.55 -1.73 5.36
N ASP A 10 -8.44 -2.09 4.10
CA ASP A 10 -7.15 -2.02 3.40
C ASP A 10 -6.81 -0.55 3.13
N TRP A 11 -5.53 -0.22 3.01
CA TRP A 11 -5.10 1.16 2.78
C TRP A 11 -4.70 1.40 1.33
N ASN A 12 -3.59 0.82 0.90
CA ASN A 12 -3.06 1.06 -0.45
C ASN A 12 -4.03 0.53 -1.51
N GLY A 13 -4.41 1.39 -2.45
CA GLY A 13 -5.32 1.02 -3.53
C GLY A 13 -6.78 0.89 -3.12
N THR A 14 -7.11 1.11 -1.86
CA THR A 14 -8.49 1.04 -1.34
C THR A 14 -8.92 2.41 -0.80
N LEU A 15 -8.48 2.78 0.39
CA LEU A 15 -8.74 4.12 0.94
C LEU A 15 -7.78 5.15 0.35
N MET A 16 -6.60 4.73 -0.04
CA MET A 16 -5.59 5.56 -0.68
C MET A 16 -5.56 5.26 -2.18
N ASP A 17 -5.73 6.29 -3.00
CA ASP A 17 -5.71 6.14 -4.46
C ASP A 17 -4.27 6.27 -4.97
N ASP A 18 -3.50 5.22 -4.79
CA ASP A 18 -2.09 5.16 -5.16
C ASP A 18 -1.75 4.08 -6.19
N VAL A 19 -2.75 3.44 -6.80
CA VAL A 19 -2.50 2.32 -7.72
C VAL A 19 -1.69 2.77 -8.93
N ASP A 20 -2.06 3.89 -9.55
CA ASP A 20 -1.33 4.40 -10.72
C ASP A 20 0.10 4.77 -10.35
N PHE A 21 0.28 5.36 -9.19
CA PHE A 21 1.62 5.73 -8.72
C PHE A 21 2.45 4.48 -8.42
N THR A 22 1.89 3.49 -7.73
CA THR A 22 2.59 2.24 -7.40
C THR A 22 2.97 1.48 -8.68
N HIS A 23 2.07 1.45 -9.66
CA HIS A 23 2.36 0.89 -10.97
C HIS A 23 3.54 1.61 -11.63
N SER A 24 3.56 2.92 -11.60
CA SER A 24 4.69 3.69 -12.16
C SER A 24 5.99 3.39 -11.42
N CYS A 25 5.94 3.13 -10.13
CA CYS A 25 7.11 2.76 -9.33
C CYS A 25 7.69 1.43 -9.80
N LEU A 26 6.87 0.45 -10.13
CA LEU A 26 7.36 -0.82 -10.65
C LEU A 26 8.15 -0.61 -11.95
N ASN A 27 7.58 0.11 -12.91
CA ASN A 27 8.25 0.36 -14.18
C ASN A 27 9.53 1.18 -14.00
N TRP A 28 9.52 2.12 -13.07
CA TRP A 28 10.73 2.88 -12.71
C TRP A 28 11.81 1.96 -12.15
N MET A 29 11.45 1.02 -11.29
CA MET A 29 12.39 0.05 -10.72
C MET A 29 13.00 -0.83 -11.80
N LEU A 30 12.17 -1.33 -12.71
CA LEU A 30 12.63 -2.17 -13.82
C LEU A 30 13.59 -1.39 -14.72
N GLU A 31 13.23 -0.17 -15.09
CA GLU A 31 14.07 0.67 -15.93
C GLU A 31 15.41 1.01 -15.25
N THR A 32 15.35 1.43 -14.00
CA THR A 32 16.52 1.85 -13.24
C THR A 32 17.53 0.72 -13.07
N HIS A 33 17.05 -0.53 -12.93
CA HIS A 33 17.90 -1.70 -12.73
C HIS A 33 18.24 -2.44 -14.03
N GLY A 34 17.85 -1.91 -15.17
CA GLY A 34 18.25 -2.45 -16.49
C GLY A 34 17.42 -3.63 -16.99
N TYR A 35 16.22 -3.81 -16.48
CA TYR A 35 15.32 -4.85 -16.95
C TYR A 35 14.49 -4.36 -18.14
N PRO A 36 14.24 -5.21 -19.16
CA PRO A 36 13.47 -4.79 -20.34
C PRO A 36 11.97 -4.83 -20.14
N GLN A 37 11.48 -5.52 -19.12
CA GLN A 37 10.04 -5.67 -18.91
C GLN A 37 9.40 -4.33 -18.57
N ARG A 38 8.19 -4.12 -19.08
CA ARG A 38 7.33 -2.98 -18.74
C ARG A 38 5.89 -3.49 -18.69
N TYR A 39 5.11 -2.94 -17.77
CA TYR A 39 3.73 -3.38 -17.54
C TYR A 39 2.80 -2.19 -17.65
N ASP A 40 1.69 -2.37 -18.41
CA ASP A 40 0.59 -1.44 -18.32
C ASP A 40 -0.22 -1.74 -17.05
N LEU A 41 -1.23 -0.92 -16.75
CA LEU A 41 -2.00 -1.08 -15.52
C LEU A 41 -2.69 -2.45 -15.44
N ALA A 42 -3.25 -2.93 -16.55
CA ALA A 42 -3.92 -4.23 -16.56
C ALA A 42 -2.96 -5.37 -16.29
N ALA A 43 -1.79 -5.35 -16.93
CA ALA A 43 -0.75 -6.36 -16.71
C ALA A 43 -0.17 -6.27 -15.29
N TYR A 44 0.01 -5.07 -14.77
CA TYR A 44 0.43 -4.86 -13.39
C TYR A 44 -0.54 -5.53 -12.41
N ARG A 45 -1.83 -5.33 -12.59
CA ARG A 45 -2.85 -5.94 -11.72
C ARG A 45 -2.83 -7.46 -11.77
N GLU A 46 -2.47 -8.05 -12.90
CA GLU A 46 -2.38 -9.50 -13.03
C GLU A 46 -1.21 -10.09 -12.25
N ILE A 47 -0.09 -9.40 -12.20
CA ILE A 47 1.12 -9.92 -11.54
C ILE A 47 1.23 -9.51 -10.08
N PHE A 48 0.58 -8.41 -9.69
CA PHE A 48 0.66 -7.92 -8.31
C PHE A 48 0.00 -8.90 -7.35
N GLY A 49 0.61 -9.08 -6.18
CA GLY A 49 0.06 -9.91 -5.12
C GLY A 49 1.03 -10.08 -3.98
N PHE A 50 0.63 -10.89 -3.02
CA PHE A 50 1.43 -11.20 -1.85
C PHE A 50 1.79 -12.68 -1.84
N PRO A 51 2.95 -13.06 -1.33
CA PRO A 51 4.01 -12.16 -0.79
C PRO A 51 4.63 -11.29 -1.88
N ILE A 52 5.10 -10.12 -1.49
CA ILE A 52 5.73 -9.17 -2.43
C ILE A 52 6.94 -9.80 -3.14
N GLU A 53 7.68 -10.64 -2.44
CA GLU A 53 8.84 -11.33 -3.03
C GLU A 53 8.45 -12.13 -4.28
N GLU A 54 7.34 -12.86 -4.21
CA GLU A 54 6.83 -13.62 -5.36
C GLU A 54 6.35 -12.71 -6.48
N TYR A 55 5.72 -11.60 -6.14
CA TYR A 55 5.31 -10.60 -7.11
C TYR A 55 6.53 -10.05 -7.87
N TYR A 56 7.63 -9.77 -7.18
CA TYR A 56 8.85 -9.30 -7.84
C TYR A 56 9.42 -10.35 -8.80
N ILE A 57 9.36 -11.63 -8.44
CA ILE A 57 9.77 -12.72 -9.33
C ILE A 57 8.89 -12.74 -10.59
N ARG A 58 7.57 -12.60 -10.43
CA ARG A 58 6.64 -12.54 -11.59
C ARG A 58 6.93 -11.35 -12.47
N ALA A 59 7.33 -10.22 -11.88
CA ALA A 59 7.66 -9.01 -12.64
C ALA A 59 8.95 -9.16 -13.45
N GLY A 60 9.81 -10.11 -13.11
CA GLY A 60 11.02 -10.40 -13.85
C GLY A 60 12.33 -10.05 -13.14
N PHE A 61 12.28 -9.62 -11.89
CA PHE A 61 13.50 -9.35 -11.13
C PHE A 61 14.29 -10.62 -10.86
N ASN A 62 15.61 -10.49 -10.91
CA ASN A 62 16.54 -11.58 -10.63
C ASN A 62 17.24 -11.30 -9.30
N PHE A 63 16.90 -12.06 -8.27
CA PHE A 63 17.43 -11.83 -6.93
C PHE A 63 18.90 -12.25 -6.79
N ALA A 64 19.42 -13.06 -7.71
CA ALA A 64 20.85 -13.34 -7.75
C ALA A 64 21.65 -12.11 -8.18
N LYS A 65 21.05 -11.27 -9.01
CA LYS A 65 21.65 -10.02 -9.49
C LYS A 65 21.32 -8.84 -8.57
N HIS A 66 20.06 -8.76 -8.12
CA HIS A 66 19.56 -7.72 -7.24
C HIS A 66 18.81 -8.37 -6.08
N PRO A 67 19.41 -8.47 -4.89
CA PRO A 67 18.74 -9.08 -3.73
C PRO A 67 17.40 -8.42 -3.43
N TYR A 68 16.43 -9.20 -3.00
CA TYR A 68 15.09 -8.71 -2.70
C TYR A 68 15.11 -7.56 -1.71
N ALA A 69 15.88 -7.65 -0.63
CA ALA A 69 15.96 -6.62 0.38
C ALA A 69 16.40 -5.27 -0.19
N GLU A 70 17.37 -5.29 -1.12
CA GLU A 70 17.84 -4.09 -1.81
C GLU A 70 16.74 -3.49 -2.67
N LEU A 71 16.03 -4.33 -3.43
CA LEU A 71 14.92 -3.87 -4.27
C LEU A 71 13.80 -3.28 -3.43
N ALA A 72 13.46 -3.92 -2.32
CA ALA A 72 12.40 -3.44 -1.42
C ALA A 72 12.74 -2.06 -0.84
N GLU A 73 13.98 -1.86 -0.42
CA GLU A 73 14.44 -0.57 0.10
C GLU A 73 14.38 0.52 -0.97
N ARG A 74 14.85 0.21 -2.19
CA ARG A 74 14.79 1.17 -3.31
C ARG A 74 13.37 1.54 -3.66
N PHE A 75 12.49 0.54 -3.70
CA PHE A 75 11.07 0.81 -3.97
C PHE A 75 10.49 1.77 -2.93
N MET A 76 10.74 1.51 -1.66
CA MET A 76 10.17 2.35 -0.59
C MET A 76 10.75 3.76 -0.60
N GLU A 77 12.03 3.93 -0.91
CA GLU A 77 12.60 5.26 -1.07
C GLU A 77 11.87 6.05 -2.16
N HIS A 78 11.69 5.43 -3.32
CA HIS A 78 11.03 6.07 -4.45
C HIS A 78 9.55 6.33 -4.18
N TYR A 79 8.87 5.34 -3.61
CA TYR A 79 7.45 5.46 -3.26
C TYR A 79 7.23 6.59 -2.25
N ASN A 80 8.01 6.60 -1.17
CA ASN A 80 7.85 7.62 -0.13
C ASN A 80 8.20 9.03 -0.63
N ALA A 81 9.10 9.14 -1.59
CA ALA A 81 9.45 10.43 -2.18
C ALA A 81 8.30 11.04 -3.00
N GLY A 82 7.38 10.22 -3.50
CA GLY A 82 6.30 10.69 -4.36
C GLY A 82 4.88 10.49 -3.83
N VAL A 83 4.70 9.72 -2.76
CA VAL A 83 3.36 9.34 -2.29
C VAL A 83 2.54 10.53 -1.80
N ASP A 84 3.19 11.60 -1.39
CA ASP A 84 2.47 12.80 -0.91
C ASP A 84 1.62 13.45 -2.01
N ALA A 85 1.91 13.18 -3.28
CA ALA A 85 1.09 13.62 -4.39
C ALA A 85 -0.17 12.78 -4.60
N CYS A 86 -0.30 11.65 -3.90
CA CYS A 86 -1.49 10.79 -3.97
C CYS A 86 -2.54 11.24 -2.98
N PHE A 87 -3.81 11.07 -3.35
CA PHE A 87 -4.95 11.47 -2.55
C PHE A 87 -5.74 10.26 -2.08
N PRO A 88 -6.58 10.42 -1.03
CA PRO A 88 -7.55 9.37 -0.69
C PRO A 88 -8.47 9.08 -1.87
N SER A 89 -8.97 7.85 -1.94
CA SER A 89 -9.95 7.45 -2.95
C SER A 89 -11.20 8.34 -2.86
N ALA A 90 -11.88 8.52 -3.99
CA ALA A 90 -13.09 9.35 -4.02
C ALA A 90 -14.08 8.89 -2.95
N HIS A 91 -14.62 9.84 -2.20
CA HIS A 91 -15.61 9.62 -1.12
C HIS A 91 -15.10 8.82 0.09
N ALA A 92 -13.79 8.53 0.18
CA ALA A 92 -13.25 7.79 1.32
C ALA A 92 -13.52 8.51 2.65
N ALA A 93 -13.20 9.78 2.74
CA ALA A 93 -13.42 10.56 3.98
C ALA A 93 -14.89 10.61 4.35
N GLU A 94 -15.77 10.80 3.38
CA GLU A 94 -17.21 10.84 3.59
C GLU A 94 -17.76 9.53 4.11
N THR A 95 -17.29 8.41 3.54
CA THR A 95 -17.69 7.07 3.96
C THR A 95 -17.23 6.77 5.38
N LEU A 96 -15.95 7.10 5.69
CA LEU A 96 -15.42 6.90 7.04
C LEU A 96 -16.19 7.72 8.07
N ALA A 97 -16.51 8.97 7.77
CA ALA A 97 -17.28 9.84 8.65
C ALA A 97 -18.69 9.30 8.88
N GLU A 98 -19.35 8.83 7.83
CA GLU A 98 -20.71 8.28 7.92
C GLU A 98 -20.75 7.01 8.77
N LEU A 99 -19.80 6.10 8.58
CA LEU A 99 -19.73 4.87 9.36
C LEU A 99 -19.42 5.14 10.83
N SER A 100 -18.53 6.09 11.12
CA SER A 100 -18.26 6.51 12.49
C SER A 100 -19.50 7.07 13.17
N ARG A 101 -20.26 7.89 12.45
CA ARG A 101 -21.49 8.49 12.96
C ARG A 101 -22.55 7.44 13.26
N ARG A 102 -22.55 6.32 12.53
CA ARG A 102 -23.46 5.18 12.73
C ARG A 102 -23.00 4.20 13.79
N GLY A 103 -21.91 4.50 14.50
CA GLY A 103 -21.43 3.66 15.60
C GLY A 103 -20.47 2.56 15.22
N TRP A 104 -19.97 2.54 13.98
CA TRP A 104 -18.95 1.59 13.58
C TRP A 104 -17.58 2.05 14.05
N ARG A 105 -16.83 1.12 14.63
CA ARG A 105 -15.40 1.33 14.85
C ARG A 105 -14.65 0.88 13.62
N GLN A 106 -13.56 1.57 13.30
CA GLN A 106 -12.82 1.32 12.06
C GLN A 106 -11.34 1.25 12.36
N SER A 107 -10.65 0.34 11.69
CA SER A 107 -9.20 0.18 11.78
C SER A 107 -8.64 -0.07 10.38
N VAL A 108 -7.33 0.17 10.21
CA VAL A 108 -6.64 -0.16 8.97
C VAL A 108 -5.80 -1.40 9.19
N LEU A 109 -5.84 -2.33 8.24
CA LEU A 109 -4.96 -3.49 8.18
C LEU A 109 -4.22 -3.44 6.84
N SER A 110 -2.94 -3.16 6.88
CA SER A 110 -2.13 -2.91 5.70
C SER A 110 -0.87 -3.78 5.69
N ALA A 111 -0.42 -4.13 4.49
CA ALA A 111 0.87 -4.78 4.30
C ALA A 111 2.03 -3.78 4.32
N SER A 112 1.75 -2.49 4.45
CA SER A 112 2.78 -1.46 4.56
C SER A 112 3.43 -1.47 5.94
N ARG A 113 4.66 -1.01 6.00
CA ARG A 113 5.34 -0.79 7.28
C ARG A 113 4.55 0.21 8.12
N ARG A 114 4.38 -0.11 9.40
CA ARG A 114 3.45 0.63 10.26
C ARG A 114 3.78 2.12 10.40
N ASP A 115 5.03 2.48 10.51
CA ASP A 115 5.41 3.89 10.64
C ASP A 115 5.08 4.69 9.37
N TYR A 116 5.26 4.11 8.19
CA TYR A 116 4.86 4.73 6.93
C TYR A 116 3.34 4.86 6.83
N LEU A 117 2.61 3.85 7.29
CA LEU A 117 1.15 3.88 7.32
C LEU A 117 0.66 5.03 8.20
N ILE A 118 1.22 5.18 9.39
CA ILE A 118 0.85 6.25 10.33
C ILE A 118 1.06 7.61 9.69
N GLU A 119 2.22 7.83 9.06
CA GLU A 119 2.51 9.09 8.37
C GLU A 119 1.53 9.38 7.24
N GLN A 120 1.23 8.38 6.42
CA GLN A 120 0.33 8.55 5.29
C GLN A 120 -1.09 8.87 5.73
N VAL A 121 -1.59 8.19 6.74
CA VAL A 121 -2.94 8.42 7.26
C VAL A 121 -3.04 9.83 7.87
N ALA A 122 -2.04 10.21 8.67
CA ALA A 122 -2.00 11.53 9.30
C ALA A 122 -1.92 12.66 8.27
N ALA A 123 -1.11 12.48 7.23
CA ALA A 123 -0.95 13.49 6.17
C ALA A 123 -2.25 13.76 5.41
N ARG A 124 -3.19 12.78 5.40
CA ARG A 124 -4.50 12.93 4.75
C ARG A 124 -5.60 13.33 5.73
N GLY A 125 -5.25 13.51 7.01
CA GLY A 125 -6.22 13.94 8.02
C GLY A 125 -7.26 12.90 8.38
N LEU A 126 -6.98 11.62 8.18
CA LEU A 126 -7.95 10.54 8.39
C LEU A 126 -7.75 9.77 9.70
N GLN A 127 -6.70 10.08 10.46
CA GLN A 127 -6.36 9.31 11.66
C GLN A 127 -7.48 9.28 12.70
N GLY A 128 -8.29 10.32 12.78
CA GLY A 128 -9.38 10.40 13.76
C GLY A 128 -10.50 9.40 13.55
N TYR A 129 -10.57 8.77 12.37
CA TYR A 129 -11.59 7.77 12.08
C TYR A 129 -11.19 6.35 12.49
N PHE A 130 -9.92 6.13 12.85
CA PHE A 130 -9.41 4.79 13.09
C PHE A 130 -9.07 4.55 14.56
N THR A 131 -9.50 3.39 15.06
CA THR A 131 -9.14 2.90 16.38
C THR A 131 -7.69 2.44 16.41
N GLU A 132 -7.28 1.70 15.37
CA GLU A 132 -5.93 1.16 15.24
C GLU A 132 -5.45 1.23 13.80
N LEU A 133 -4.14 1.41 13.65
CA LEU A 133 -3.45 1.34 12.36
C LEU A 133 -2.49 0.15 12.44
N LEU A 134 -2.83 -0.94 11.77
CA LEU A 134 -2.09 -2.19 11.82
C LEU A 134 -1.29 -2.37 10.52
N GLY A 135 0.01 -2.35 10.66
CA GLY A 135 0.95 -2.54 9.55
C GLY A 135 1.99 -3.59 9.88
N LEU A 136 2.97 -3.74 9.00
CA LEU A 136 4.08 -4.66 9.22
C LEU A 136 5.21 -3.98 10.02
N ALA A 137 6.07 -4.80 10.63
CA ALA A 137 7.25 -4.30 11.34
C ALA A 137 8.34 -3.85 10.37
N ASP A 138 8.33 -4.35 9.13
CA ASP A 138 9.35 -4.03 8.13
C ASP A 138 8.71 -3.85 6.74
N ILE A 139 9.55 -3.56 5.74
CA ILE A 139 9.11 -3.23 4.38
C ILE A 139 9.04 -4.43 3.43
N TYR A 140 9.26 -5.64 3.90
CA TYR A 140 9.43 -6.79 3.01
C TYR A 140 8.13 -7.41 2.53
N GLY A 141 6.99 -6.87 2.96
CA GLY A 141 5.72 -7.15 2.31
C GLY A 141 5.24 -8.58 2.43
N VAL A 142 5.30 -9.17 3.61
CA VAL A 142 4.71 -10.48 3.84
C VAL A 142 3.18 -10.37 3.83
N SER A 143 2.51 -11.52 3.65
CA SER A 143 1.05 -11.54 3.60
C SER A 143 0.43 -11.06 4.91
N LYS A 144 -0.68 -10.32 4.81
CA LYS A 144 -1.50 -9.92 5.96
C LYS A 144 -2.22 -11.12 6.59
N VAL A 145 -2.41 -12.18 5.82
CA VAL A 145 -3.11 -13.38 6.25
C VAL A 145 -2.08 -14.39 6.68
N GLN A 146 -2.19 -14.83 7.93
CA GLN A 146 -1.29 -15.81 8.49
C GLN A 146 -2.05 -17.07 8.85
#